data_a1c6095d0cccc0031ce5624dbd9cf2da
#
_entry.id   a1c6095d0cccc0031ce5624dbd9cf2da
#
_cell.length_a   1.000
_cell.length_b   1.000
_cell.length_c   1.000
_cell.angle_alpha   90.00
_cell.angle_beta   90.00
_cell.angle_gamma   90.00
#
_symmetry.space_group_name_H-M   'P 1'
#
loop_
_entity.id
_entity.type
_entity.pdbx_description
1 polymer ?
#
loop_
_entity_poly.entity_id
_entity_poly.type
_entity_poly.pdbx_seq_one_letter_code
_entity_poly.pdbx_strand_id
1 'polypeptide(L)'
;MCIRDRYTVNQTEQVIITQFGRPVGEPITSAGLHLKLPLIQQVIRFDQRYLAWDGPMVEMPTKDKTYVQVETFARWRIKDPMHYYLRLRDERSAQSRLEDILGSETRTAIAKHELIEAVRTDKARQPLLDQSLAGATTGVGTLGVLLPIRYGRLEIEKGVIDAAAQKLGEFGIELLDVRFKRINYHPQVLERIHQRMISERLQIAQRFRSEGDGEAARISGKKERDINEIESTAYKRVQEIRGGADAKATEIYAKAYTQRPEAADFYRFLKSMETYRKIINNDATIVLSTNSDLFGLLKRIEQKSRD
;
A
#
# COMPACT_ATOMS: atom_id res chain seq x y z
N MET A 1 65.59 34.41 -32.10
CA MET A 1 64.12 34.57 -31.88
C MET A 1 63.71 33.59 -30.79
N CYS A 2 63.34 34.11 -29.60
CA CYS A 2 63.17 33.27 -28.43
C CYS A 2 61.83 32.56 -28.51
N ILE A 3 61.83 31.23 -28.36
CA ILE A 3 60.66 30.35 -28.29
C ILE A 3 59.65 30.78 -27.19
N ARG A 4 60.03 31.70 -26.30
CA ARG A 4 59.22 32.22 -25.17
C ARG A 4 58.23 33.30 -25.54
N ASP A 5 58.23 33.84 -26.77
CA ASP A 5 57.41 34.98 -27.17
C ASP A 5 56.07 34.55 -27.77
N ARG A 6 55.89 33.27 -28.03
CA ARG A 6 54.69 32.71 -28.66
C ARG A 6 54.05 31.67 -27.77
N TYR A 7 52.74 31.57 -27.84
CA TYR A 7 51.96 30.50 -27.21
C TYR A 7 50.82 30.10 -28.13
N THR A 8 50.39 28.88 -28.01
CA THR A 8 49.26 28.34 -28.76
C THR A 8 48.04 28.22 -27.82
N VAL A 9 46.87 28.54 -28.35
CA VAL A 9 45.59 28.35 -27.70
C VAL A 9 44.86 27.25 -28.44
N ASN A 10 44.49 26.20 -27.71
CA ASN A 10 43.67 25.11 -28.24
C ASN A 10 42.20 25.54 -28.26
N GLN A 11 41.41 24.92 -29.11
CA GLN A 11 39.98 25.19 -29.19
C GLN A 11 39.22 24.82 -27.90
N THR A 12 39.82 23.99 -27.06
CA THR A 12 39.26 23.56 -25.76
C THR A 12 39.65 24.47 -24.61
N GLU A 13 40.55 25.46 -24.86
CA GLU A 13 41.12 26.34 -23.85
C GLU A 13 40.76 27.78 -24.13
N GLN A 14 40.67 28.55 -23.08
CA GLN A 14 40.63 30.01 -23.11
C GLN A 14 41.75 30.55 -22.25
N VAL A 15 42.28 31.67 -22.64
CA VAL A 15 43.52 32.19 -22.09
C VAL A 15 43.37 33.62 -21.62
N ILE A 16 43.94 33.91 -20.44
CA ILE A 16 44.12 35.28 -19.95
C ILE A 16 45.63 35.56 -19.88
N ILE A 17 46.01 36.75 -20.31
CA ILE A 17 47.37 37.25 -20.15
C ILE A 17 47.41 38.04 -18.83
N THR A 18 48.35 37.70 -17.97
CA THR A 18 48.58 38.43 -16.73
C THR A 18 49.96 39.09 -16.75
N GLN A 19 50.05 40.30 -16.23
CA GLN A 19 51.30 41.03 -16.06
C GLN A 19 51.50 41.33 -14.55
N PHE A 20 52.52 40.78 -13.96
CA PHE A 20 52.76 40.83 -12.53
C PHE A 20 51.53 40.43 -11.67
N GLY A 21 50.79 39.38 -12.10
CA GLY A 21 49.58 38.91 -11.42
C GLY A 21 48.31 39.70 -11.72
N ARG A 22 48.37 40.81 -12.45
CA ARG A 22 47.22 41.59 -12.87
C ARG A 22 46.80 41.18 -14.31
N PRO A 23 45.54 40.87 -14.54
CA PRO A 23 45.06 40.52 -15.89
C PRO A 23 45.16 41.78 -16.79
N VAL A 24 45.60 41.60 -18.01
CA VAL A 24 45.78 42.65 -19.01
C VAL A 24 45.19 42.22 -20.35
N GLY A 25 44.35 43.08 -20.91
CA GLY A 25 43.68 42.81 -22.20
C GLY A 25 42.41 41.96 -22.03
N GLU A 26 41.77 41.65 -23.14
CA GLU A 26 40.60 40.80 -23.21
C GLU A 26 40.97 39.30 -23.19
N PRO A 27 40.08 38.43 -22.71
CA PRO A 27 40.28 37.00 -22.73
C PRO A 27 40.38 36.50 -24.18
N ILE A 28 41.38 35.68 -24.47
CA ILE A 28 41.61 35.09 -25.79
C ILE A 28 40.92 33.73 -25.86
N THR A 29 39.84 33.66 -26.63
CA THR A 29 39.06 32.43 -26.87
C THR A 29 39.33 31.83 -28.25
N SER A 30 39.96 32.59 -29.15
CA SER A 30 40.29 32.14 -30.50
C SER A 30 41.49 31.19 -30.50
N ALA A 31 41.26 29.98 -31.05
CA ALA A 31 42.35 29.03 -31.25
C ALA A 31 43.38 29.55 -32.26
N GLY A 32 44.65 29.34 -31.97
CA GLY A 32 45.70 29.76 -32.87
C GLY A 32 47.01 30.10 -32.15
N LEU A 33 47.89 30.75 -32.88
CA LEU A 33 49.19 31.22 -32.42
C LEU A 33 49.11 32.68 -32.01
N HIS A 34 49.44 32.97 -30.76
CA HIS A 34 49.41 34.32 -30.18
C HIS A 34 50.80 34.70 -29.69
N LEU A 35 51.01 36.00 -29.57
CA LEU A 35 52.24 36.59 -29.08
C LEU A 35 52.07 37.12 -27.64
N LYS A 36 53.10 37.04 -26.84
CA LYS A 36 53.16 37.63 -25.52
C LYS A 36 54.52 38.28 -25.29
N LEU A 37 54.57 39.25 -24.40
CA LEU A 37 55.84 39.83 -23.99
C LEU A 37 56.60 38.90 -23.06
N PRO A 38 57.79 38.43 -23.46
CA PRO A 38 58.57 37.52 -22.62
C PRO A 38 58.97 38.23 -21.30
N LEU A 39 59.16 37.46 -20.24
CA LEU A 39 59.58 37.89 -18.90
C LEU A 39 58.53 38.67 -18.11
N ILE A 40 57.65 39.42 -18.74
CA ILE A 40 56.65 40.30 -18.07
C ILE A 40 55.25 39.64 -18.04
N GLN A 41 54.88 38.96 -19.14
CA GLN A 41 53.55 38.39 -19.28
C GLN A 41 53.54 36.92 -19.03
N GLN A 42 52.57 36.50 -18.22
CA GLN A 42 52.25 35.09 -17.97
C GLN A 42 50.93 34.72 -18.62
N VAL A 43 50.83 33.52 -19.15
CA VAL A 43 49.65 32.98 -19.80
C VAL A 43 48.98 32.02 -18.83
N ILE A 44 47.74 32.30 -18.46
CA ILE A 44 46.93 31.45 -17.62
C ILE A 44 45.87 30.81 -18.51
N ARG A 45 45.74 29.49 -18.45
CA ARG A 45 44.85 28.73 -19.30
C ARG A 45 43.69 28.22 -18.46
N PHE A 46 42.49 28.34 -18.99
CA PHE A 46 41.26 27.79 -18.42
C PHE A 46 40.60 26.90 -19.44
N ASP A 47 39.94 25.85 -18.95
CA ASP A 47 39.15 24.95 -19.78
C ASP A 47 37.87 25.67 -20.25
N GLN A 48 37.56 25.62 -21.55
CA GLN A 48 36.35 26.18 -22.13
C GLN A 48 35.21 25.13 -22.22
N ARG A 49 35.56 23.86 -22.03
CA ARG A 49 34.60 22.75 -22.07
C ARG A 49 33.66 22.78 -20.85
N TYR A 50 32.63 21.98 -20.97
CA TYR A 50 31.75 21.71 -19.85
C TYR A 50 32.47 20.86 -18.80
N LEU A 51 32.47 21.35 -17.59
CA LEU A 51 33.03 20.68 -16.43
C LEU A 51 31.94 20.08 -15.60
N ALA A 52 32.20 18.96 -14.98
CA ALA A 52 31.31 18.30 -14.04
C ALA A 52 31.67 18.71 -12.61
N TRP A 53 30.65 18.88 -11.79
CA TRP A 53 30.80 19.01 -10.36
C TRP A 53 29.92 17.93 -9.69
N ASP A 54 30.54 17.07 -8.90
CA ASP A 54 29.87 16.07 -8.06
C ASP A 54 29.89 16.56 -6.62
N GLY A 55 28.72 16.92 -6.10
CA GLY A 55 28.57 17.35 -4.72
C GLY A 55 28.66 16.17 -3.75
N PRO A 56 29.17 16.43 -2.54
CA PRO A 56 29.16 15.43 -1.49
C PRO A 56 27.71 15.08 -1.09
N MET A 57 27.52 13.90 -0.51
CA MET A 57 26.26 13.53 0.11
C MET A 57 26.03 14.35 1.38
N VAL A 58 25.01 15.19 1.38
CA VAL A 58 24.69 16.11 2.49
C VAL A 58 23.32 15.78 3.06
N GLU A 59 23.21 15.82 4.38
CA GLU A 59 21.94 15.67 5.08
C GLU A 59 21.16 16.98 5.11
N MET A 60 19.88 16.89 4.76
CA MET A 60 18.99 18.04 4.68
C MET A 60 17.61 17.71 5.25
N PRO A 61 16.99 18.60 6.03
CA PRO A 61 15.62 18.43 6.44
C PRO A 61 14.67 18.76 5.28
N THR A 62 13.61 17.98 5.12
CA THR A 62 12.49 18.28 4.23
C THR A 62 11.41 19.08 4.99
N LYS A 63 10.43 19.61 4.26
CA LYS A 63 9.25 20.23 4.84
C LYS A 63 8.49 19.32 5.81
N ASP A 64 8.52 18.01 5.55
CA ASP A 64 7.90 16.97 6.38
C ASP A 64 8.71 16.65 7.66
N LYS A 65 9.73 17.44 7.96
CA LYS A 65 10.65 17.22 9.11
C LYS A 65 11.40 15.89 9.06
N THR A 66 11.52 15.32 7.88
CA THR A 66 12.29 14.09 7.64
C THR A 66 13.67 14.45 7.13
N TYR A 67 14.71 13.87 7.71
CA TYR A 67 16.08 14.05 7.22
C TYR A 67 16.36 13.10 6.08
N VAL A 68 16.87 13.69 4.99
CA VAL A 68 17.24 12.97 3.77
C VAL A 68 18.68 13.28 3.39
N GLN A 69 19.35 12.29 2.84
CA GLN A 69 20.68 12.42 2.26
C GLN A 69 20.53 12.69 0.77
N VAL A 70 21.02 13.83 0.34
CA VAL A 70 20.93 14.29 -1.05
C VAL A 70 22.32 14.43 -1.63
N GLU A 71 22.53 13.82 -2.78
CA GLU A 71 23.73 13.95 -3.61
C GLU A 71 23.32 14.70 -4.88
N THR A 72 24.03 15.80 -5.17
CA THR A 72 23.75 16.67 -6.34
C THR A 72 24.88 16.59 -7.34
N PHE A 73 24.52 16.71 -8.60
CA PHE A 73 25.41 16.77 -9.73
C PHE A 73 25.13 18.04 -10.51
N ALA A 74 26.15 18.74 -10.94
CA ALA A 74 26.01 19.91 -11.78
C ALA A 74 26.97 19.92 -12.96
N ARG A 75 26.57 20.58 -14.04
CA ARG A 75 27.42 20.86 -15.18
C ARG A 75 27.56 22.36 -15.30
N TRP A 76 28.77 22.80 -15.41
CA TRP A 76 29.13 24.21 -15.45
C TRP A 76 30.23 24.47 -16.45
N ARG A 77 30.42 25.73 -16.81
CA ARG A 77 31.56 26.18 -17.62
C ARG A 77 31.99 27.58 -17.19
N ILE A 78 33.25 27.91 -17.54
CA ILE A 78 33.77 29.25 -17.34
C ILE A 78 33.32 30.10 -18.56
N LYS A 79 32.38 31.01 -18.31
CA LYS A 79 31.87 31.94 -19.35
C LYS A 79 32.74 33.19 -19.46
N ASP A 80 33.10 33.77 -18.30
CA ASP A 80 33.96 34.93 -18.23
C ASP A 80 35.24 34.60 -17.45
N PRO A 81 36.34 34.29 -18.14
CA PRO A 81 37.59 33.90 -17.51
C PRO A 81 38.21 35.08 -16.73
N MET A 82 37.90 36.34 -17.05
CA MET A 82 38.41 37.48 -16.35
C MET A 82 37.83 37.57 -14.92
N HIS A 83 36.51 37.53 -14.83
CA HIS A 83 35.83 37.51 -13.52
C HIS A 83 36.17 36.28 -12.72
N TYR A 84 36.29 35.14 -13.41
CA TYR A 84 36.71 33.90 -12.80
C TYR A 84 38.09 34.00 -12.15
N TYR A 85 39.06 34.53 -12.89
CA TYR A 85 40.44 34.68 -12.39
C TYR A 85 40.52 35.69 -11.24
N LEU A 86 39.83 36.81 -11.33
CA LEU A 86 39.86 37.84 -10.28
C LEU A 86 39.26 37.38 -8.96
N ARG A 87 38.23 36.51 -9.01
CA ARG A 87 37.49 36.14 -7.80
C ARG A 87 37.83 34.72 -7.27
N LEU A 88 38.14 33.80 -8.16
CA LEU A 88 38.38 32.39 -7.82
C LEU A 88 39.81 31.93 -8.03
N ARG A 89 40.46 32.41 -9.07
CA ARG A 89 41.84 32.12 -9.48
C ARG A 89 42.08 30.70 -10.00
N ASP A 90 41.62 29.68 -9.26
CA ASP A 90 41.89 28.27 -9.57
C ASP A 90 40.59 27.42 -9.53
N GLU A 91 40.66 26.22 -10.05
CA GLU A 91 39.55 25.29 -10.10
C GLU A 91 39.14 24.79 -8.75
N ARG A 92 40.06 24.64 -7.79
CA ARG A 92 39.77 24.20 -6.43
C ARG A 92 38.91 25.20 -5.69
N SER A 93 39.20 26.48 -5.81
CA SER A 93 38.40 27.57 -5.27
C SER A 93 37.02 27.62 -5.91
N ALA A 94 36.93 27.34 -7.22
CA ALA A 94 35.66 27.25 -7.91
C ALA A 94 34.81 26.07 -7.42
N GLN A 95 35.40 24.90 -7.25
CA GLN A 95 34.71 23.73 -6.71
C GLN A 95 34.17 24.00 -5.29
N SER A 96 34.97 24.61 -4.41
CA SER A 96 34.50 24.99 -3.07
C SER A 96 33.35 26.00 -3.13
N ARG A 97 33.42 26.99 -4.03
CA ARG A 97 32.35 27.95 -4.18
C ARG A 97 31.08 27.37 -4.78
N LEU A 98 31.20 26.42 -5.72
CA LEU A 98 30.08 25.66 -6.24
C LEU A 98 29.42 24.84 -5.13
N GLU A 99 30.21 24.17 -4.28
CA GLU A 99 29.70 23.41 -3.13
C GLU A 99 28.91 24.31 -2.18
N ASP A 100 29.43 25.47 -1.82
CA ASP A 100 28.76 26.44 -0.94
C ASP A 100 27.42 26.92 -1.50
N ILE A 101 27.43 27.34 -2.79
CA ILE A 101 26.26 27.96 -3.43
C ILE A 101 25.23 26.86 -3.76
N LEU A 102 25.62 25.81 -4.47
CA LEU A 102 24.70 24.73 -4.84
C LEU A 102 24.17 23.98 -3.62
N GLY A 103 25.03 23.74 -2.63
CA GLY A 103 24.63 23.09 -1.38
C GLY A 103 23.61 23.93 -0.60
N SER A 104 23.81 25.25 -0.50
CA SER A 104 22.86 26.14 0.19
C SER A 104 21.52 26.26 -0.55
N GLU A 105 21.54 26.42 -1.89
CA GLU A 105 20.31 26.51 -2.69
C GLU A 105 19.54 25.18 -2.69
N THR A 106 20.24 24.06 -2.83
CA THR A 106 19.64 22.73 -2.73
C THR A 106 18.99 22.52 -1.37
N ARG A 107 19.67 22.87 -0.27
CA ARG A 107 19.11 22.76 1.08
C ARG A 107 17.86 23.60 1.24
N THR A 108 17.89 24.84 0.72
CA THR A 108 16.74 25.74 0.76
C THR A 108 15.57 25.21 -0.04
N ALA A 109 15.81 24.65 -1.21
CA ALA A 109 14.80 24.05 -2.06
C ALA A 109 14.17 22.81 -1.40
N ILE A 110 14.99 21.89 -0.90
CA ILE A 110 14.52 20.66 -0.24
C ILE A 110 13.72 20.98 1.03
N ALA A 111 14.15 21.98 1.82
CA ALA A 111 13.44 22.39 3.03
C ALA A 111 12.05 23.01 2.77
N LYS A 112 11.82 23.58 1.58
CA LYS A 112 10.54 24.16 1.18
C LYS A 112 9.55 23.13 0.64
N HIS A 113 10.01 21.97 0.20
CA HIS A 113 9.22 20.94 -0.47
C HIS A 113 9.10 19.65 0.34
N GLU A 114 8.02 18.92 0.10
CA GLU A 114 7.84 17.59 0.66
C GLU A 114 8.76 16.58 -0.06
N LEU A 115 9.20 15.56 0.65
CA LEU A 115 10.09 14.56 0.05
C LEU A 115 9.50 13.92 -1.21
N ILE A 116 8.20 13.69 -1.22
CA ILE A 116 7.50 13.09 -2.37
C ILE A 116 7.60 13.97 -3.62
N GLU A 117 7.63 15.29 -3.46
CA GLU A 117 7.81 16.26 -4.56
C GLU A 117 9.23 16.23 -5.12
N ALA A 118 10.24 16.04 -4.25
CA ALA A 118 11.62 15.92 -4.66
C ALA A 118 11.95 14.62 -5.40
N VAL A 119 11.19 13.55 -5.11
CA VAL A 119 11.40 12.22 -5.72
C VAL A 119 10.60 12.06 -7.01
N ARG A 120 9.34 12.53 -7.04
CA ARG A 120 8.44 12.35 -8.18
C ARG A 120 8.64 13.40 -9.25
N THR A 121 8.71 12.94 -10.48
CA THR A 121 8.82 13.80 -11.66
C THR A 121 7.46 14.07 -12.31
N ASP A 122 6.60 13.04 -12.33
CA ASP A 122 5.32 13.08 -13.03
C ASP A 122 4.18 13.40 -12.05
N LYS A 123 3.47 14.50 -12.35
CA LYS A 123 2.29 14.96 -11.60
C LYS A 123 1.05 14.12 -11.88
N ALA A 124 0.95 13.56 -13.09
CA ALA A 124 -0.23 12.83 -13.55
C ALA A 124 -0.21 11.34 -13.18
N ARG A 125 0.85 10.84 -12.56
CA ARG A 125 0.94 9.43 -12.18
C ARG A 125 -0.14 9.07 -11.17
N GLN A 126 -1.11 8.29 -11.62
CA GLN A 126 -2.11 7.68 -10.75
C GLN A 126 -1.53 6.42 -10.09
N PRO A 127 -1.91 6.14 -8.83
CA PRO A 127 -1.55 4.88 -8.20
C PRO A 127 -2.20 3.74 -8.99
N LEU A 128 -1.48 2.66 -9.16
CA LEU A 128 -2.07 1.36 -9.48
C LEU A 128 -2.84 0.93 -8.23
N LEU A 129 -4.08 1.40 -8.11
CA LEU A 129 -5.01 0.94 -7.08
C LEU A 129 -5.40 -0.50 -7.46
N ASP A 130 -4.88 -1.44 -6.70
CA ASP A 130 -5.41 -2.78 -6.67
C ASP A 130 -6.86 -2.67 -6.19
N GLN A 131 -7.84 -2.98 -7.07
CA GLN A 131 -9.28 -2.84 -6.76
C GLN A 131 -9.67 -3.64 -5.51
N SER A 132 -8.93 -4.69 -5.18
CA SER A 132 -9.08 -5.46 -3.94
C SER A 132 -8.77 -4.64 -2.67
N LEU A 133 -7.94 -3.59 -2.78
CA LEU A 133 -7.58 -2.69 -1.68
C LEU A 133 -8.50 -1.46 -1.56
N ALA A 134 -9.31 -1.17 -2.57
CA ALA A 134 -10.18 0.01 -2.59
C ALA A 134 -11.27 -0.04 -1.48
N GLY A 135 -11.71 -1.21 -1.06
CA GLY A 135 -12.62 -1.40 0.08
C GLY A 135 -11.98 -1.19 1.46
N ALA A 136 -10.65 -1.22 1.53
CA ALA A 136 -9.89 -1.13 2.78
C ALA A 136 -9.59 0.33 3.21
N THR A 137 -9.98 1.32 2.41
CA THR A 137 -9.64 2.75 2.61
C THR A 137 -10.48 3.48 3.67
N THR A 138 -11.48 2.83 4.25
CA THR A 138 -12.39 3.45 5.23
C THR A 138 -11.92 3.29 6.69
N GLY A 139 -10.66 3.50 7.01
CA GLY A 139 -10.32 3.53 8.44
C GLY A 139 -8.87 3.47 8.86
N VAL A 140 -7.96 3.10 7.99
CA VAL A 140 -6.53 3.10 8.33
C VAL A 140 -5.77 3.73 7.18
N GLY A 141 -5.15 4.85 7.44
CA GLY A 141 -4.31 5.69 6.60
C GLY A 141 -4.19 5.31 5.13
N THR A 142 -4.22 6.27 4.27
CA THR A 142 -4.14 6.25 2.80
C THR A 142 -3.03 5.36 2.21
N LEU A 143 -3.08 4.05 2.50
CA LEU A 143 -2.15 3.06 1.94
C LEU A 143 -2.46 2.87 0.45
N GLY A 144 -1.50 3.29 -0.38
CA GLY A 144 -1.61 3.19 -1.83
C GLY A 144 -2.15 4.44 -2.54
N VAL A 145 -2.64 5.45 -1.82
CA VAL A 145 -3.00 6.73 -2.42
C VAL A 145 -1.74 7.58 -2.58
N LEU A 146 -1.32 7.77 -3.82
CA LEU A 146 -0.27 8.74 -4.12
C LEU A 146 -0.85 10.14 -3.90
N LEU A 147 -0.35 10.86 -2.89
CA LEU A 147 -0.71 12.25 -2.67
C LEU A 147 -0.42 13.06 -3.95
N PRO A 148 -1.33 13.97 -4.35
CA PRO A 148 -1.08 14.85 -5.48
C PRO A 148 0.11 15.73 -5.16
N ILE A 149 1.06 15.83 -6.09
CA ILE A 149 2.21 16.73 -5.99
C ILE A 149 1.90 18.05 -6.69
N ARG A 150 2.31 19.16 -6.06
CA ARG A 150 2.18 20.51 -6.64
C ARG A 150 3.36 20.82 -7.54
N TYR A 151 4.56 20.53 -7.04
CA TYR A 151 5.81 20.70 -7.74
C TYR A 151 6.36 19.32 -8.07
N GLY A 152 7.08 19.19 -9.13
CA GLY A 152 7.77 17.96 -9.46
C GLY A 152 9.28 18.18 -9.32
N ARG A 153 10.04 17.10 -9.26
CA ARG A 153 11.50 17.12 -9.18
C ARG A 153 12.14 18.09 -10.17
N LEU A 154 11.67 18.10 -11.42
CA LEU A 154 12.20 18.98 -12.47
C LEU A 154 11.98 20.47 -12.18
N GLU A 155 10.85 20.83 -11.59
CA GLU A 155 10.58 22.23 -11.22
C GLU A 155 11.45 22.67 -10.04
N ILE A 156 11.68 21.77 -9.08
CA ILE A 156 12.56 22.03 -7.94
C ILE A 156 14.00 22.20 -8.42
N GLU A 157 14.50 21.29 -9.27
CA GLU A 157 15.83 21.38 -9.89
C GLU A 157 15.99 22.68 -10.67
N LYS A 158 14.98 23.09 -11.45
CA LYS A 158 14.99 24.37 -12.19
C LYS A 158 15.06 25.56 -11.26
N GLY A 159 14.29 25.54 -10.16
CA GLY A 159 14.35 26.60 -9.16
C GLY A 159 15.73 26.74 -8.51
N VAL A 160 16.42 25.61 -8.28
CA VAL A 160 17.81 25.62 -7.79
C VAL A 160 18.76 26.18 -8.83
N ILE A 161 18.60 25.81 -10.12
CA ILE A 161 19.41 26.33 -11.23
C ILE A 161 19.27 27.85 -11.31
N ASP A 162 18.05 28.38 -11.35
CA ASP A 162 17.79 29.81 -11.51
C ASP A 162 18.39 30.63 -10.34
N ALA A 163 18.21 30.15 -9.09
CA ALA A 163 18.77 30.81 -7.92
C ALA A 163 20.30 30.73 -7.85
N ALA A 164 20.89 29.60 -8.19
CA ALA A 164 22.34 29.41 -8.19
C ALA A 164 23.03 30.12 -9.36
N ALA A 165 22.42 30.12 -10.55
CA ALA A 165 22.97 30.77 -11.74
C ALA A 165 23.19 32.28 -11.54
N GLN A 166 22.25 32.95 -10.85
CA GLN A 166 22.39 34.38 -10.53
C GLN A 166 23.62 34.62 -9.68
N LYS A 167 23.87 33.83 -8.66
CA LYS A 167 25.02 33.96 -7.76
C LYS A 167 26.34 33.56 -8.42
N LEU A 168 26.32 32.49 -9.20
CA LEU A 168 27.52 32.01 -9.90
C LEU A 168 27.94 32.87 -11.08
N GLY A 169 27.01 33.62 -11.68
CA GLY A 169 27.29 34.60 -12.72
C GLY A 169 28.26 35.69 -12.27
N GLU A 170 28.22 36.08 -11.00
CA GLU A 170 29.18 37.06 -10.44
C GLU A 170 30.61 36.56 -10.43
N PHE A 171 30.83 35.25 -10.44
CA PHE A 171 32.14 34.62 -10.48
C PHE A 171 32.61 34.25 -11.91
N GLY A 172 31.83 34.64 -12.93
CA GLY A 172 32.15 34.31 -14.31
C GLY A 172 31.83 32.87 -14.68
N ILE A 173 31.06 32.15 -13.84
CA ILE A 173 30.63 30.76 -14.04
C ILE A 173 29.22 30.74 -14.62
N GLU A 174 29.02 29.98 -15.69
CA GLU A 174 27.70 29.65 -16.21
C GLU A 174 27.31 28.23 -15.78
N LEU A 175 26.20 28.15 -15.06
CA LEU A 175 25.59 26.90 -14.64
C LEU A 175 24.64 26.43 -15.75
N LEU A 176 24.83 25.19 -16.23
CA LEU A 176 24.04 24.63 -17.32
C LEU A 176 22.92 23.76 -16.83
N ASP A 177 23.23 22.92 -15.85
CA ASP A 177 22.30 21.93 -15.34
C ASP A 177 22.64 21.55 -13.91
N VAL A 178 21.62 21.31 -13.11
CA VAL A 178 21.72 20.74 -11.77
C VAL A 178 20.74 19.61 -11.64
N ARG A 179 21.20 18.46 -11.16
CA ARG A 179 20.37 17.28 -10.97
C ARG A 179 20.62 16.65 -9.62
N PHE A 180 19.56 16.15 -9.02
CA PHE A 180 19.70 15.29 -7.86
C PHE A 180 20.13 13.90 -8.32
N LYS A 181 21.32 13.49 -7.98
CA LYS A 181 21.87 12.19 -8.34
C LYS A 181 21.24 11.09 -7.51
N ARG A 182 21.15 11.31 -6.20
CA ARG A 182 20.58 10.38 -5.23
C ARG A 182 19.86 11.13 -4.11
N ILE A 183 18.70 10.62 -3.74
CA ILE A 183 17.96 11.07 -2.57
C ILE A 183 17.62 9.81 -1.77
N ASN A 184 18.18 9.68 -0.58
CA ASN A 184 17.96 8.56 0.32
C ASN A 184 17.53 9.05 1.70
N TYR A 185 16.83 8.21 2.42
CA TYR A 185 16.65 8.43 3.85
C TYR A 185 17.96 8.22 4.60
N HIS A 186 18.13 8.91 5.71
CA HIS A 186 19.19 8.58 6.65
C HIS A 186 19.05 7.11 7.11
N PRO A 187 20.13 6.31 7.24
CA PRO A 187 20.05 4.88 7.55
C PRO A 187 19.21 4.55 8.80
N GLN A 188 19.32 5.36 9.85
CA GLN A 188 18.53 5.19 11.08
C GLN A 188 17.01 5.44 10.86
N VAL A 189 16.66 6.34 9.95
CA VAL A 189 15.27 6.64 9.60
C VAL A 189 14.72 5.53 8.70
N LEU A 190 15.54 5.04 7.78
CA LEU A 190 15.18 3.96 6.85
C LEU A 190 14.74 2.70 7.59
N GLU A 191 15.47 2.28 8.63
CA GLU A 191 15.10 1.13 9.44
C GLU A 191 13.72 1.30 10.09
N ARG A 192 13.45 2.47 10.68
CA ARG A 192 12.14 2.77 11.28
C ARG A 192 11.01 2.77 10.24
N ILE A 193 11.27 3.27 9.04
CA ILE A 193 10.30 3.24 7.94
C ILE A 193 10.02 1.80 7.52
N HIS A 194 11.04 0.96 7.39
CA HIS A 194 10.87 -0.46 7.06
C HIS A 194 10.03 -1.17 8.12
N GLN A 195 10.33 -0.99 9.40
CA GLN A 195 9.56 -1.57 10.50
C GLN A 195 8.10 -1.11 10.48
N ARG A 196 7.87 0.17 10.23
CA ARG A 196 6.51 0.70 10.06
C ARG A 196 5.79 0.07 8.87
N MET A 197 6.44 -0.01 7.71
CA MET A 197 5.84 -0.63 6.51
C MET A 197 5.51 -2.11 6.73
N ILE A 198 6.39 -2.86 7.42
CA ILE A 198 6.14 -4.26 7.78
C ILE A 198 4.93 -4.35 8.69
N SER A 199 4.88 -3.53 9.74
CA SER A 199 3.75 -3.48 10.68
C SER A 199 2.42 -3.16 9.98
N GLU A 200 2.40 -2.16 9.10
CA GLU A 200 1.23 -1.79 8.30
C GLU A 200 0.79 -2.94 7.39
N ARG A 201 1.72 -3.65 6.76
CA ARG A 201 1.39 -4.81 5.90
C ARG A 201 0.84 -5.99 6.71
N LEU A 202 1.41 -6.26 7.87
CA LEU A 202 0.90 -7.29 8.77
C LEU A 202 -0.51 -6.96 9.28
N GLN A 203 -0.76 -5.69 9.58
CA GLN A 203 -2.08 -5.22 10.02
C GLN A 203 -3.14 -5.39 8.92
N ILE A 204 -2.80 -5.07 7.67
CA ILE A 204 -3.67 -5.29 6.52
C ILE A 204 -3.94 -6.80 6.33
N ALA A 205 -2.89 -7.62 6.37
CA ALA A 205 -3.03 -9.07 6.22
C ALA A 205 -3.92 -9.67 7.31
N GLN A 206 -3.76 -9.22 8.57
CA GLN A 206 -4.60 -9.66 9.68
C GLN A 206 -6.05 -9.23 9.52
N ARG A 207 -6.29 -8.03 9.02
CA ARG A 207 -7.64 -7.56 8.71
C ARG A 207 -8.32 -8.46 7.69
N PHE A 208 -7.66 -8.74 6.55
CA PHE A 208 -8.23 -9.63 5.52
C PHE A 208 -8.48 -11.04 6.04
N ARG A 209 -7.60 -11.58 6.90
CA ARG A 209 -7.84 -12.87 7.55
C ARG A 209 -9.10 -12.82 8.42
N SER A 210 -9.22 -11.81 9.28
CA SER A 210 -10.38 -11.66 10.15
C SER A 210 -11.69 -11.45 9.37
N GLU A 211 -11.66 -10.68 8.29
CA GLU A 211 -12.80 -10.51 7.38
C GLU A 211 -13.16 -11.84 6.69
N GLY A 212 -12.15 -12.59 6.23
CA GLY A 212 -12.34 -13.93 5.64
C GLY A 212 -12.92 -14.94 6.62
N ASP A 213 -12.40 -14.99 7.84
CA ASP A 213 -12.90 -15.88 8.90
C ASP A 213 -14.34 -15.50 9.30
N GLY A 214 -14.63 -14.20 9.39
CA GLY A 214 -15.98 -13.70 9.66
C GLY A 214 -16.98 -14.08 8.56
N GLU A 215 -16.58 -13.94 7.29
CA GLU A 215 -17.43 -14.32 6.16
C GLU A 215 -17.64 -15.84 6.09
N ALA A 216 -16.58 -16.63 6.34
CA ALA A 216 -16.68 -18.08 6.41
C ALA A 216 -17.64 -18.53 7.52
N ALA A 217 -17.57 -17.92 8.72
CA ALA A 217 -18.48 -18.18 9.81
C ALA A 217 -19.92 -17.78 9.46
N ARG A 218 -20.12 -16.66 8.77
CA ARG A 218 -21.44 -16.20 8.30
C ARG A 218 -22.07 -17.17 7.31
N ILE A 219 -21.26 -17.64 6.33
CA ILE A 219 -21.71 -18.63 5.32
C ILE A 219 -22.05 -19.95 6.01
N SER A 220 -21.20 -20.42 6.93
CA SER A 220 -21.43 -21.66 7.68
C SER A 220 -22.71 -21.57 8.54
N GLY A 221 -22.90 -20.48 9.25
CA GLY A 221 -24.11 -20.24 10.03
C GLY A 221 -25.38 -20.13 9.18
N LYS A 222 -25.29 -19.53 7.99
CA LYS A 222 -26.40 -19.50 7.03
C LYS A 222 -26.72 -20.89 6.51
N LYS A 223 -25.72 -21.67 6.12
CA LYS A 223 -25.87 -23.06 5.68
C LYS A 223 -26.60 -23.90 6.74
N GLU A 224 -26.16 -23.83 7.99
CA GLU A 224 -26.77 -24.60 9.07
C GLU A 224 -28.24 -24.19 9.32
N ARG A 225 -28.54 -22.91 9.27
CA ARG A 225 -29.92 -22.42 9.35
C ARG A 225 -30.79 -22.93 8.21
N ASP A 226 -30.30 -22.84 6.97
CA ASP A 226 -31.04 -23.26 5.80
C ASP A 226 -31.29 -24.77 5.82
N ILE A 227 -30.32 -25.58 6.28
CA ILE A 227 -30.48 -27.04 6.46
C ILE A 227 -31.56 -27.31 7.51
N ASN A 228 -31.48 -26.69 8.69
CA ASN A 228 -32.46 -26.88 9.78
C ASN A 228 -33.86 -26.45 9.34
N GLU A 229 -34.02 -25.41 8.57
CA GLU A 229 -35.28 -24.95 8.01
C GLU A 229 -35.88 -25.98 7.04
N ILE A 230 -35.05 -26.49 6.12
CA ILE A 230 -35.45 -27.52 5.15
C ILE A 230 -35.88 -28.80 5.90
N GLU A 231 -35.07 -29.27 6.84
CA GLU A 231 -35.35 -30.50 7.59
C GLU A 231 -36.62 -30.35 8.43
N SER A 232 -36.80 -29.24 9.14
CA SER A 232 -38.00 -29.00 9.96
C SER A 232 -39.26 -28.90 9.10
N THR A 233 -39.16 -28.23 7.93
CA THR A 233 -40.28 -28.10 6.99
C THR A 233 -40.66 -29.47 6.40
N ALA A 234 -39.65 -30.25 6.01
CA ALA A 234 -39.85 -31.59 5.49
C ALA A 234 -40.51 -32.49 6.58
N TYR A 235 -39.99 -32.45 7.82
CA TYR A 235 -40.53 -33.21 8.92
C TYR A 235 -42.01 -32.82 9.21
N LYS A 236 -42.30 -31.51 9.27
CA LYS A 236 -43.66 -31.02 9.41
C LYS A 236 -44.59 -31.59 8.33
N ARG A 237 -44.17 -31.53 7.07
CA ARG A 237 -44.97 -32.04 5.95
C ARG A 237 -45.20 -33.57 6.03
N VAL A 238 -44.17 -34.33 6.45
CA VAL A 238 -44.29 -35.75 6.68
C VAL A 238 -45.34 -36.02 7.79
N GLN A 239 -45.30 -35.29 8.90
CA GLN A 239 -46.25 -35.50 9.98
C GLN A 239 -47.70 -35.07 9.58
N GLU A 240 -47.86 -34.03 8.81
CA GLU A 240 -49.16 -33.61 8.25
C GLU A 240 -49.75 -34.68 7.32
N ILE A 241 -48.94 -35.24 6.46
CA ILE A 241 -49.36 -36.32 5.54
C ILE A 241 -49.73 -37.59 6.32
N ARG A 242 -48.88 -37.98 7.29
CA ARG A 242 -49.15 -39.16 8.15
C ARG A 242 -50.42 -38.98 8.98
N GLY A 243 -50.50 -37.85 9.66
CA GLY A 243 -51.70 -37.52 10.49
C GLY A 243 -52.98 -37.47 9.65
N GLY A 244 -52.90 -36.86 8.45
CA GLY A 244 -54.05 -36.87 7.52
C GLY A 244 -54.43 -38.28 7.01
N ALA A 245 -53.41 -39.14 6.74
CA ALA A 245 -53.67 -40.51 6.35
C ALA A 245 -54.30 -41.37 7.52
N ASP A 246 -53.72 -41.20 8.72
CA ASP A 246 -54.25 -41.90 9.91
C ASP A 246 -55.67 -41.44 10.25
N ALA A 247 -55.95 -40.16 10.13
CA ALA A 247 -57.31 -39.61 10.33
C ALA A 247 -58.30 -40.22 9.32
N LYS A 248 -57.92 -40.22 8.02
CA LYS A 248 -58.75 -40.83 6.98
C LYS A 248 -58.94 -42.32 7.19
N ALA A 249 -57.90 -43.06 7.55
CA ALA A 249 -57.99 -44.48 7.87
C ALA A 249 -58.93 -44.73 9.02
N THR A 250 -58.80 -43.93 10.11
CA THR A 250 -59.68 -44.00 11.27
C THR A 250 -61.15 -43.71 10.92
N GLU A 251 -61.38 -42.68 10.08
CA GLU A 251 -62.73 -42.35 9.60
C GLU A 251 -63.35 -43.50 8.78
N ILE A 252 -62.58 -44.10 7.85
CA ILE A 252 -63.06 -45.23 7.04
C ILE A 252 -63.39 -46.43 7.94
N TYR A 253 -62.50 -46.76 8.88
CA TYR A 253 -62.77 -47.82 9.86
C TYR A 253 -63.98 -47.53 10.71
N ALA A 254 -64.10 -46.34 11.26
CA ALA A 254 -65.24 -45.91 12.07
C ALA A 254 -66.56 -46.02 11.27
N LYS A 255 -66.58 -45.53 10.04
CA LYS A 255 -67.80 -45.63 9.17
C LYS A 255 -68.14 -47.09 8.90
N ALA A 256 -67.18 -47.95 8.65
CA ALA A 256 -67.39 -49.38 8.34
C ALA A 256 -67.97 -50.14 9.55
N TYR A 257 -67.48 -49.87 10.74
CA TYR A 257 -67.86 -50.59 11.98
C TYR A 257 -69.04 -49.99 12.71
N THR A 258 -69.41 -48.72 12.50
CA THR A 258 -70.56 -48.07 13.14
C THR A 258 -71.89 -48.40 12.48
N GLN A 259 -71.93 -49.09 11.30
CA GLN A 259 -73.17 -49.48 10.61
C GLN A 259 -73.99 -50.50 11.37
N ARG A 260 -73.40 -51.28 12.34
CA ARG A 260 -74.06 -52.21 13.19
C ARG A 260 -73.55 -52.10 14.60
N PRO A 261 -74.44 -52.02 15.66
CA PRO A 261 -73.99 -51.81 17.03
C PRO A 261 -73.03 -52.92 17.54
N GLU A 262 -73.26 -54.18 17.19
CA GLU A 262 -72.37 -55.29 17.53
C GLU A 262 -70.95 -55.17 16.93
N ALA A 263 -70.85 -54.65 15.75
CA ALA A 263 -69.59 -54.39 15.09
C ALA A 263 -68.80 -53.22 15.72
N ALA A 264 -69.53 -52.23 16.23
CA ALA A 264 -68.93 -51.09 16.94
C ALA A 264 -68.29 -51.53 18.26
N ASP A 265 -68.89 -52.40 19.00
CA ASP A 265 -68.32 -52.94 20.23
C ASP A 265 -67.12 -53.82 20.01
N PHE A 266 -67.13 -54.63 18.96
CA PHE A 266 -65.98 -55.43 18.52
C PHE A 266 -64.82 -54.56 18.08
N TYR A 267 -65.10 -53.52 17.33
CA TYR A 267 -64.01 -52.58 16.91
C TYR A 267 -63.41 -51.85 18.12
N ARG A 268 -64.23 -51.41 19.07
CA ARG A 268 -63.72 -50.79 20.31
C ARG A 268 -62.81 -51.75 21.07
N PHE A 269 -63.22 -52.98 21.18
CA PHE A 269 -62.40 -54.01 21.82
C PHE A 269 -61.06 -54.24 21.10
N LEU A 270 -61.05 -54.43 19.75
CA LEU A 270 -59.82 -54.59 18.99
C LEU A 270 -58.93 -53.38 19.14
N LYS A 271 -59.48 -52.15 19.12
CA LYS A 271 -58.68 -50.93 19.22
C LYS A 271 -58.10 -50.73 20.63
N SER A 272 -58.83 -51.13 21.64
CA SER A 272 -58.34 -51.18 23.02
C SER A 272 -57.17 -52.16 23.16
N MET A 273 -57.28 -53.36 22.60
CA MET A 273 -56.20 -54.36 22.61
C MET A 273 -54.95 -53.88 21.83
N GLU A 274 -55.13 -53.22 20.68
CA GLU A 274 -54.04 -52.67 19.92
C GLU A 274 -53.32 -51.52 20.70
N THR A 275 -54.09 -50.69 21.38
CA THR A 275 -53.60 -49.60 22.24
C THR A 275 -52.82 -50.17 23.42
N TYR A 276 -53.36 -51.17 24.11
CA TYR A 276 -52.66 -51.86 25.20
C TYR A 276 -51.35 -52.51 24.72
N ARG A 277 -51.32 -53.15 23.54
CA ARG A 277 -50.11 -53.71 22.97
C ARG A 277 -49.05 -52.66 22.67
N LYS A 278 -49.44 -51.42 22.31
CA LYS A 278 -48.49 -50.34 22.03
C LYS A 278 -47.98 -49.70 23.32
N ILE A 279 -48.79 -49.59 24.33
CA ILE A 279 -48.45 -48.94 25.62
C ILE A 279 -47.67 -49.89 26.53
N ILE A 280 -47.98 -51.20 26.51
CA ILE A 280 -47.33 -52.21 27.33
C ILE A 280 -46.04 -52.67 26.64
N ASN A 281 -44.97 -51.95 26.81
CA ASN A 281 -43.64 -52.37 26.47
C ASN A 281 -42.92 -52.98 27.66
N ASN A 282 -41.85 -53.72 27.44
CA ASN A 282 -41.07 -54.46 28.45
C ASN A 282 -40.60 -53.56 29.63
N ASP A 283 -40.51 -52.26 29.44
CA ASP A 283 -40.06 -51.28 30.43
C ASP A 283 -41.22 -50.45 31.08
N ALA A 284 -42.46 -50.74 30.73
CA ALA A 284 -43.60 -49.98 31.25
C ALA A 284 -44.13 -50.57 32.58
N THR A 285 -44.17 -49.76 33.63
CA THR A 285 -44.85 -50.11 34.87
C THR A 285 -46.30 -49.64 34.79
N ILE A 286 -47.26 -50.56 34.81
CA ILE A 286 -48.68 -50.22 34.74
C ILE A 286 -49.28 -50.34 36.08
N VAL A 287 -49.92 -49.26 36.60
CA VAL A 287 -50.68 -49.24 37.78
C VAL A 287 -52.19 -49.39 37.42
N LEU A 288 -52.77 -50.53 37.69
CA LEU A 288 -54.15 -50.85 37.35
C LEU A 288 -55.04 -50.71 38.61
N SER A 289 -56.19 -50.03 38.48
CA SER A 289 -57.25 -50.04 39.46
C SER A 289 -58.13 -51.28 39.26
N THR A 290 -58.63 -51.83 40.31
CA THR A 290 -59.57 -53.00 40.32
C THR A 290 -60.81 -52.76 39.45
N ASN A 291 -61.19 -51.52 39.19
CA ASN A 291 -62.27 -51.09 38.31
C ASN A 291 -61.86 -50.72 36.89
N SER A 292 -60.63 -50.94 36.52
CA SER A 292 -60.16 -50.65 35.13
C SER A 292 -60.77 -51.69 34.17
N ASP A 293 -61.11 -51.23 32.97
CA ASP A 293 -61.66 -52.06 31.91
C ASP A 293 -60.73 -53.24 31.57
N LEU A 294 -59.39 -53.04 31.61
CA LEU A 294 -58.38 -54.09 31.37
C LEU A 294 -58.50 -55.19 32.47
N PHE A 295 -58.63 -54.82 33.72
CA PHE A 295 -58.78 -55.79 34.81
C PHE A 295 -60.18 -56.53 34.76
N GLY A 296 -61.21 -55.84 34.31
CA GLY A 296 -62.53 -56.41 34.00
C GLY A 296 -62.48 -57.44 32.89
N LEU A 297 -61.69 -57.22 31.84
CA LEU A 297 -61.46 -58.20 30.74
C LEU A 297 -60.64 -59.42 31.18
N LEU A 298 -59.59 -59.25 31.98
CA LEU A 298 -58.83 -60.36 32.56
C LEU A 298 -59.70 -61.24 33.47
N LYS A 299 -60.57 -60.67 34.25
CA LYS A 299 -61.50 -61.38 35.11
C LYS A 299 -62.53 -62.19 34.35
N ARG A 300 -63.01 -61.68 33.21
CA ARG A 300 -63.97 -62.41 32.34
C ARG A 300 -63.33 -63.58 31.64
N ILE A 301 -62.03 -63.48 31.26
CA ILE A 301 -61.24 -64.56 30.63
C ILE A 301 -61.07 -65.69 31.67
N GLU A 302 -60.76 -65.36 32.91
CA GLU A 302 -60.56 -66.35 33.98
C GLU A 302 -61.82 -67.07 34.34
N GLN A 303 -62.99 -66.41 34.29
CA GLN A 303 -64.30 -67.05 34.51
C GLN A 303 -64.70 -68.04 33.40
N LYS A 304 -64.35 -67.71 32.09
CA LYS A 304 -64.70 -68.57 30.95
C LYS A 304 -63.71 -69.76 30.77
N SER A 305 -62.62 -69.84 31.51
CA SER A 305 -61.71 -70.94 31.60
C SER A 305 -62.05 -71.92 32.68
N ARG A 306 -63.13 -71.66 33.50
CA ARG A 306 -63.57 -72.57 34.56
C ARG A 306 -64.90 -73.32 34.30
N ASP A 307 -65.59 -72.95 33.20
CA ASP A 307 -66.71 -73.66 32.63
C ASP A 307 -66.22 -74.43 31.37
#